data_bc8eb76517376726243c126a2ceeec7c
#
_entry.id   bc8eb76517376726243c126a2ceeec7c
#
_cell.length_a   1.000
_cell.length_b   1.000
_cell.length_c   1.000
_cell.angle_alpha   90.00
_cell.angle_beta   90.00
_cell.angle_gamma   90.00
#
_symmetry.space_group_name_H-M   'P 1'
#
loop_
_entity.id
_entity.type
_entity.pdbx_description
1 polymer ?
#
loop_
_entity_poly.entity_id
_entity_poly.type
_entity_poly.pdbx_seq_one_letter_code
_entity_poly.pdbx_strand_id
1 'polypeptide(L)'
;LELRFTLEEESETSEPEGTIVRQEPAPGQSVAVGTEVRLYIAGPPETVEVPGAIDTPIELARDWMEQAGLQVIEEIIWSTEPISTVIAQVPERGTQVQAGDLVTLTVSGGTSVPIEMNVNLANLILLEQAELRESTFSRGELLSVNLKWKALGNIDEQYVVFVHLIGPAGNLVAQQDVQPVQGTQPTNTWVPDTSRWDLHEFAIPTSAPAGTYQLRTGMYPPAHPENRLPVVDPGEASVDSNSILIAEIIVERP
;
A
#
# COMPACT_ATOMS: atom_id res chain seq x y z
N LEU A 1 55.30 17.79 11.41
CA LEU A 1 54.10 18.64 11.18
C LEU A 1 53.10 18.23 12.27
N GLU A 2 52.89 19.05 13.30
CA GLU A 2 51.81 18.82 14.27
C GLU A 2 50.65 19.71 13.83
N LEU A 3 49.60 19.10 13.25
CA LEU A 3 48.29 19.70 13.07
C LEU A 3 47.42 19.31 14.26
N ARG A 4 46.68 20.27 14.79
CA ARG A 4 45.62 20.02 15.77
C ARG A 4 44.28 20.00 15.00
N PHE A 5 43.35 19.19 15.45
CA PHE A 5 42.00 19.15 14.85
C PHE A 5 40.92 19.20 15.91
N THR A 6 39.79 19.76 15.55
CA THR A 6 38.52 19.70 16.29
C THR A 6 37.46 19.07 15.41
N LEU A 7 36.52 18.37 16.03
CA LEU A 7 35.36 17.76 15.36
C LEU A 7 34.14 18.60 15.68
N GLU A 8 33.38 18.94 14.64
CA GLU A 8 32.06 19.59 14.75
C GLU A 8 31.05 18.73 14.01
N GLU A 9 29.87 18.49 14.59
CA GLU A 9 28.80 17.72 13.94
C GLU A 9 27.99 18.62 13.00
N GLU A 10 27.69 18.11 11.81
CA GLU A 10 26.83 18.73 10.80
C GLU A 10 25.65 17.79 10.54
N SER A 11 24.46 18.17 11.02
CA SER A 11 23.27 17.30 11.02
C SER A 11 22.56 17.24 9.67
N GLU A 12 22.70 18.28 8.82
CA GLU A 12 22.03 18.38 7.53
C GLU A 12 22.86 17.77 6.40
N THR A 13 23.12 16.47 6.46
CA THR A 13 23.89 15.77 5.43
C THR A 13 23.30 14.40 5.13
N SER A 14 23.39 13.97 3.87
CA SER A 14 23.02 12.61 3.44
C SER A 14 24.13 11.57 3.61
N GLU A 15 25.29 11.98 4.13
CA GLU A 15 26.42 11.09 4.32
C GLU A 15 26.21 10.24 5.60
N PRO A 16 26.74 9.01 5.64
CA PRO A 16 26.69 8.18 6.84
C PRO A 16 27.32 8.86 8.07
N GLU A 17 26.71 8.67 9.24
CA GLU A 17 27.20 9.19 10.52
C GLU A 17 28.72 8.96 10.68
N GLY A 18 29.44 9.99 11.15
CA GLY A 18 30.89 9.96 11.34
C GLY A 18 31.70 10.18 10.06
N THR A 19 31.09 10.35 8.91
CA THR A 19 31.80 10.72 7.65
C THR A 19 32.26 12.17 7.72
N ILE A 20 33.52 12.45 7.35
CA ILE A 20 34.00 13.84 7.23
C ILE A 20 33.38 14.45 5.96
N VAL A 21 32.47 15.40 6.14
CA VAL A 21 31.76 16.08 5.05
C VAL A 21 32.45 17.36 4.58
N ARG A 22 33.21 18.00 5.47
CA ARG A 22 33.91 19.26 5.18
C ARG A 22 35.08 19.45 6.14
N GLN A 23 36.07 20.22 5.73
CA GLN A 23 37.16 20.69 6.60
C GLN A 23 37.49 22.16 6.37
N GLU A 24 37.96 22.82 7.42
CA GLU A 24 38.52 24.17 7.40
C GLU A 24 39.87 24.20 8.13
N PRO A 25 40.97 24.68 7.51
CA PRO A 25 41.09 25.13 6.12
C PRO A 25 40.86 24.04 5.07
N ALA A 26 40.53 24.46 3.84
CA ALA A 26 40.25 23.54 2.73
C ALA A 26 41.47 22.65 2.40
N PRO A 27 41.24 21.43 1.86
CA PRO A 27 42.31 20.53 1.46
C PRO A 27 43.32 21.21 0.51
N GLY A 28 44.63 20.99 0.79
CA GLY A 28 45.72 21.56 -0.04
C GLY A 28 46.08 23.02 0.25
N GLN A 29 45.41 23.69 1.16
CA GLN A 29 45.82 25.03 1.61
C GLN A 29 47.12 24.97 2.43
N SER A 30 48.04 25.92 2.13
CA SER A 30 49.26 26.12 2.94
C SER A 30 48.89 26.92 4.20
N VAL A 31 49.15 26.35 5.35
CA VAL A 31 48.83 26.95 6.66
C VAL A 31 50.07 27.03 7.54
N ALA A 32 50.06 27.89 8.56
CA ALA A 32 51.13 27.99 9.54
C ALA A 32 51.21 26.70 10.39
N VAL A 33 52.42 26.40 10.91
CA VAL A 33 52.62 25.29 11.86
C VAL A 33 51.78 25.55 13.11
N GLY A 34 51.01 24.54 13.54
CA GLY A 34 50.13 24.63 14.71
C GLY A 34 48.72 25.18 14.38
N THR A 35 48.41 25.42 13.11
CA THR A 35 47.02 25.76 12.70
C THR A 35 46.08 24.65 13.10
N GLU A 36 44.97 25.02 13.69
CA GLU A 36 43.86 24.09 14.02
C GLU A 36 43.04 23.84 12.75
N VAL A 37 42.77 22.55 12.50
CA VAL A 37 41.90 22.09 11.41
C VAL A 37 40.57 21.70 12.00
N ARG A 38 39.47 22.32 11.54
CA ARG A 38 38.11 21.90 11.89
C ARG A 38 37.63 20.85 10.89
N LEU A 39 37.21 19.73 11.40
CA LEU A 39 36.62 18.67 10.61
C LEU A 39 35.13 18.60 10.96
N TYR A 40 34.30 18.76 9.96
CA TYR A 40 32.85 18.63 10.08
C TYR A 40 32.48 17.20 9.73
N ILE A 41 31.86 16.51 10.67
CA ILE A 41 31.44 15.12 10.53
C ILE A 41 29.94 15.05 10.41
N ALA A 42 29.45 14.13 9.60
CA ALA A 42 28.02 13.80 9.52
C ALA A 42 27.55 13.38 10.91
N GLY A 43 26.59 14.09 11.47
CA GLY A 43 25.92 13.75 12.71
C GLY A 43 24.93 12.59 12.51
N PRO A 44 24.31 12.12 13.59
CA PRO A 44 23.24 11.13 13.49
C PRO A 44 22.07 11.69 12.67
N PRO A 45 21.34 10.82 11.95
CA PRO A 45 20.16 11.25 11.20
C PRO A 45 19.12 11.87 12.13
N GLU A 46 18.40 12.87 11.63
CA GLU A 46 17.30 13.47 12.37
C GLU A 46 16.20 12.42 12.59
N THR A 47 15.86 12.14 13.84
CA THR A 47 14.79 11.22 14.20
C THR A 47 13.59 11.98 14.73
N VAL A 48 12.41 11.49 14.42
CA VAL A 48 11.12 12.00 14.88
C VAL A 48 10.35 10.91 15.59
N GLU A 49 9.54 11.29 16.57
CA GLU A 49 8.67 10.36 17.27
C GLU A 49 7.37 10.13 16.50
N VAL A 50 6.99 8.88 16.28
CA VAL A 50 5.73 8.51 15.62
C VAL A 50 4.54 8.92 16.50
N PRO A 51 3.64 9.81 16.03
CA PRO A 51 2.43 10.19 16.76
C PRO A 51 1.47 9.00 16.95
N GLY A 52 0.66 9.03 18.01
CA GLY A 52 -0.41 8.05 18.21
C GLY A 52 -1.63 8.42 17.41
N ALA A 53 -2.12 7.53 16.55
CA ALA A 53 -3.26 7.76 15.67
C ALA A 53 -4.43 6.78 15.87
N ILE A 54 -4.29 5.72 16.67
CA ILE A 54 -5.36 4.75 16.91
C ILE A 54 -6.58 5.44 17.53
N ASP A 55 -7.79 5.00 17.16
CA ASP A 55 -9.09 5.56 17.54
C ASP A 55 -9.33 7.01 17.06
N THR A 56 -8.57 7.45 16.05
CA THR A 56 -8.66 8.82 15.50
C THR A 56 -9.20 8.77 14.07
N PRO A 57 -10.00 9.77 13.63
CA PRO A 57 -10.34 9.93 12.23
C PRO A 57 -9.09 10.07 11.35
N ILE A 58 -9.07 9.39 10.20
CA ILE A 58 -7.90 9.32 9.30
C ILE A 58 -7.38 10.72 8.88
N GLU A 59 -8.27 11.68 8.66
CA GLU A 59 -7.90 13.04 8.27
C GLU A 59 -7.00 13.70 9.33
N LEU A 60 -7.37 13.57 10.63
CA LEU A 60 -6.56 14.11 11.72
C LEU A 60 -5.25 13.32 11.90
N ALA A 61 -5.31 12.01 11.74
CA ALA A 61 -4.12 11.15 11.83
C ALA A 61 -3.09 11.52 10.75
N ARG A 62 -3.54 11.77 9.52
CA ARG A 62 -2.70 12.21 8.41
C ARG A 62 -2.03 13.54 8.73
N ASP A 63 -2.81 14.53 9.21
CA ASP A 63 -2.26 15.83 9.60
C ASP A 63 -1.16 15.70 10.66
N TRP A 64 -1.35 14.81 11.65
CA TRP A 64 -0.35 14.61 12.71
C TRP A 64 0.93 13.95 12.18
N MET A 65 0.83 12.99 11.28
CA MET A 65 1.99 12.35 10.66
C MET A 65 2.77 13.34 9.78
N GLU A 66 2.06 14.13 8.96
CA GLU A 66 2.67 15.17 8.13
C GLU A 66 3.38 16.24 8.98
N GLN A 67 2.77 16.70 10.08
CA GLN A 67 3.39 17.64 11.01
C GLN A 67 4.64 17.07 11.68
N ALA A 68 4.70 15.77 11.89
CA ALA A 68 5.88 15.06 12.38
C ALA A 68 6.92 14.79 11.29
N GLY A 69 6.68 15.20 10.03
CA GLY A 69 7.57 14.96 8.91
C GLY A 69 7.58 13.52 8.41
N LEU A 70 6.50 12.75 8.66
CA LEU A 70 6.34 11.35 8.26
C LEU A 70 5.44 11.22 7.03
N GLN A 71 5.62 10.14 6.27
CA GLN A 71 4.75 9.79 5.15
C GLN A 71 3.74 8.72 5.58
N VAL A 72 2.53 8.75 5.00
CA VAL A 72 1.45 7.83 5.37
C VAL A 72 1.14 6.88 4.22
N ILE A 73 1.00 5.59 4.54
CA ILE A 73 0.31 4.59 3.71
C ILE A 73 -0.97 4.20 4.44
N GLU A 74 -2.09 4.19 3.73
CA GLU A 74 -3.38 3.78 4.26
C GLU A 74 -3.74 2.39 3.76
N GLU A 75 -4.08 1.50 4.70
CA GLU A 75 -4.64 0.19 4.40
C GLU A 75 -6.07 0.14 4.94
N ILE A 76 -7.05 0.05 4.04
CA ILE A 76 -8.45 -0.01 4.45
C ILE A 76 -8.86 -1.46 4.66
N ILE A 77 -9.37 -1.76 5.85
CA ILE A 77 -10.00 -3.05 6.15
C ILE A 77 -11.41 -2.83 6.69
N TRP A 78 -12.28 -3.80 6.45
CA TRP A 78 -13.62 -3.78 7.03
C TRP A 78 -13.55 -4.16 8.51
N SER A 79 -14.25 -3.41 9.34
CA SER A 79 -14.30 -3.67 10.79
C SER A 79 -15.62 -3.17 11.38
N THR A 80 -15.88 -3.50 12.64
CA THR A 80 -17.04 -2.99 13.40
C THR A 80 -16.84 -1.57 13.88
N GLU A 81 -15.62 -1.04 13.79
CA GLU A 81 -15.30 0.33 14.17
C GLU A 81 -15.91 1.33 13.16
N PRO A 82 -16.19 2.57 13.59
CA PRO A 82 -16.71 3.58 12.69
C PRO A 82 -15.85 3.75 11.44
N ILE A 83 -16.50 3.96 10.30
CA ILE A 83 -15.81 4.20 9.03
C ILE A 83 -14.82 5.36 9.15
N SER A 84 -13.68 5.25 8.47
CA SER A 84 -12.60 6.25 8.48
C SER A 84 -11.89 6.43 9.83
N THR A 85 -12.02 5.48 10.75
CA THR A 85 -11.26 5.46 12.01
C THR A 85 -9.99 4.64 11.85
N VAL A 86 -8.86 5.15 12.33
CA VAL A 86 -7.60 4.40 12.39
C VAL A 86 -7.70 3.33 13.48
N ILE A 87 -7.51 2.06 13.11
CA ILE A 87 -7.67 0.91 14.01
C ILE A 87 -6.35 0.23 14.33
N ALA A 88 -5.30 0.49 13.54
CA ALA A 88 -3.94 0.07 13.83
C ALA A 88 -2.93 1.02 13.17
N GLN A 89 -1.71 1.05 13.67
CA GLN A 89 -0.60 1.79 13.07
C GLN A 89 0.72 1.03 13.20
N VAL A 90 1.58 1.18 12.22
CA VAL A 90 2.94 0.62 12.20
C VAL A 90 3.88 1.65 11.56
N PRO A 91 4.96 2.09 12.23
CA PRO A 91 5.39 1.74 13.61
C PRO A 91 4.42 2.22 14.70
N GLU A 92 4.55 1.63 15.90
CA GLU A 92 3.74 2.02 17.06
C GLU A 92 4.05 3.45 17.51
N ARG A 93 3.09 4.06 18.20
CA ARG A 93 3.26 5.37 18.87
C ARG A 93 4.53 5.40 19.72
N GLY A 94 5.28 6.50 19.62
CA GLY A 94 6.48 6.73 20.40
C GLY A 94 7.75 6.09 19.83
N THR A 95 7.63 5.32 18.73
CA THR A 95 8.81 4.78 18.03
C THR A 95 9.62 5.94 17.44
N GLN A 96 10.95 5.91 17.59
CA GLN A 96 11.85 6.84 16.92
C GLN A 96 12.16 6.32 15.52
N VAL A 97 11.89 7.12 14.51
CA VAL A 97 12.11 6.82 13.09
C VAL A 97 12.81 7.99 12.41
N GLN A 98 13.30 7.82 11.19
CA GLN A 98 13.89 8.94 10.44
C GLN A 98 12.80 9.85 9.90
N ALA A 99 13.10 11.14 9.79
CA ALA A 99 12.22 12.07 9.09
C ALA A 99 12.02 11.61 7.63
N GLY A 100 10.76 11.56 7.19
CA GLY A 100 10.37 11.04 5.87
C GLY A 100 10.03 9.55 5.84
N ASP A 101 10.22 8.80 6.94
CA ASP A 101 9.84 7.39 7.00
C ASP A 101 8.33 7.19 6.84
N LEU A 102 7.98 5.99 6.38
CA LEU A 102 6.59 5.58 6.14
C LEU A 102 5.94 5.06 7.42
N VAL A 103 4.72 5.52 7.68
CA VAL A 103 3.82 4.97 8.69
C VAL A 103 2.60 4.37 7.99
N THR A 104 2.35 3.10 8.23
CA THR A 104 1.14 2.44 7.76
C THR A 104 0.03 2.65 8.77
N LEU A 105 -1.09 3.22 8.34
CA LEU A 105 -2.31 3.39 9.10
C LEU A 105 -3.36 2.43 8.57
N THR A 106 -3.81 1.49 9.41
CA THR A 106 -4.94 0.63 9.08
C THR A 106 -6.23 1.34 9.44
N VAL A 107 -7.12 1.53 8.48
CA VAL A 107 -8.33 2.35 8.59
C VAL A 107 -9.58 1.48 8.46
N SER A 108 -10.57 1.71 9.31
CA SER A 108 -11.87 1.04 9.21
C SER A 108 -12.65 1.50 7.97
N GLY A 109 -13.02 0.56 7.12
CA GLY A 109 -14.00 0.74 6.04
C GLY A 109 -15.47 0.55 6.48
N GLY A 110 -15.70 0.30 7.77
CA GLY A 110 -17.00 -0.07 8.31
C GLY A 110 -17.27 -1.58 8.19
N THR A 111 -18.52 -2.00 8.39
CA THR A 111 -18.91 -3.41 8.32
C THR A 111 -18.96 -3.92 6.89
N SER A 112 -18.56 -5.17 6.69
CA SER A 112 -18.61 -5.87 5.40
C SER A 112 -19.15 -7.29 5.56
N VAL A 113 -19.42 -7.95 4.44
CA VAL A 113 -19.69 -9.38 4.40
C VAL A 113 -18.45 -10.09 3.88
N PRO A 114 -17.75 -10.85 4.71
CA PRO A 114 -16.59 -11.62 4.27
C PRO A 114 -17.01 -12.80 3.38
N ILE A 115 -16.23 -13.03 2.33
CA ILE A 115 -16.38 -14.14 1.38
C ILE A 115 -15.07 -14.91 1.37
N GLU A 116 -15.06 -16.12 1.90
CA GLU A 116 -13.89 -16.98 1.85
C GLU A 116 -13.66 -17.45 0.42
N MET A 117 -12.44 -17.25 -0.09
CA MET A 117 -12.10 -17.50 -1.49
C MET A 117 -11.16 -18.69 -1.65
N ASN A 118 -10.02 -18.67 -0.98
CA ASN A 118 -8.97 -19.69 -1.01
C ASN A 118 -8.55 -20.10 -2.44
N VAL A 119 -8.48 -19.14 -3.35
CA VAL A 119 -8.16 -19.36 -4.76
C VAL A 119 -6.68 -19.21 -5.01
N ASN A 120 -6.04 -20.27 -5.53
CA ASN A 120 -4.60 -20.29 -5.81
C ASN A 120 -4.30 -19.90 -7.27
N LEU A 121 -3.52 -18.84 -7.45
CA LEU A 121 -3.05 -18.36 -8.74
C LEU A 121 -1.59 -18.79 -8.94
N ALA A 122 -1.35 -19.64 -9.92
CA ALA A 122 -0.02 -20.08 -10.39
C ALA A 122 0.90 -20.69 -9.30
N ASN A 123 0.40 -21.09 -8.14
CA ASN A 123 1.19 -21.44 -6.95
C ASN A 123 2.09 -20.29 -6.43
N LEU A 124 1.78 -19.07 -6.79
CA LEU A 124 2.50 -17.85 -6.38
C LEU A 124 1.69 -17.00 -5.40
N ILE A 125 0.40 -16.87 -5.65
CA ILE A 125 -0.49 -15.95 -4.93
C ILE A 125 -1.79 -16.67 -4.58
N LEU A 126 -2.24 -16.48 -3.35
CA LEU A 126 -3.53 -16.95 -2.87
C LEU A 126 -4.46 -15.74 -2.68
N LEU A 127 -5.64 -15.78 -3.28
CA LEU A 127 -6.76 -14.94 -2.86
C LEU A 127 -7.42 -15.61 -1.67
N GLU A 128 -7.12 -15.14 -0.46
CA GLU A 128 -7.65 -15.74 0.77
C GLU A 128 -9.12 -15.38 0.95
N GLN A 129 -9.45 -14.11 0.78
CA GLN A 129 -10.75 -13.55 1.13
C GLN A 129 -11.11 -12.38 0.23
N ALA A 130 -12.38 -12.17 0.02
CA ALA A 130 -12.94 -10.93 -0.51
C ALA A 130 -13.97 -10.37 0.46
N GLU A 131 -14.12 -9.07 0.51
CA GLU A 131 -15.11 -8.39 1.34
C GLU A 131 -15.89 -7.37 0.54
N LEU A 132 -17.21 -7.44 0.65
CA LEU A 132 -18.15 -6.51 0.05
C LEU A 132 -18.98 -5.84 1.13
N ARG A 133 -19.21 -4.54 1.00
CA ARG A 133 -20.06 -3.81 1.93
C ARG A 133 -21.53 -4.16 1.73
N GLU A 134 -21.94 -4.31 0.50
CA GLU A 134 -23.31 -4.58 0.08
C GLU A 134 -23.36 -5.36 -1.24
N SER A 135 -24.48 -5.98 -1.53
CA SER A 135 -24.70 -6.73 -2.78
C SER A 135 -25.70 -6.07 -3.72
N THR A 136 -26.31 -4.95 -3.30
CA THR A 136 -27.29 -4.20 -4.09
C THR A 136 -26.86 -2.76 -4.19
N PHE A 137 -26.82 -2.22 -5.39
CA PHE A 137 -26.30 -0.89 -5.73
C PHE A 137 -27.24 -0.12 -6.62
N SER A 138 -27.23 1.19 -6.48
CA SER A 138 -27.84 2.11 -7.42
C SER A 138 -26.86 2.50 -8.54
N ARG A 139 -27.38 2.98 -9.65
CA ARG A 139 -26.55 3.56 -10.72
C ARG A 139 -25.83 4.81 -10.25
N GLY A 140 -24.57 4.94 -10.59
CA GLY A 140 -23.71 6.05 -10.16
C GLY A 140 -23.13 5.86 -8.77
N GLU A 141 -23.54 4.83 -8.05
CA GLU A 141 -23.02 4.49 -6.73
C GLU A 141 -21.61 3.91 -6.81
N LEU A 142 -20.81 4.15 -5.78
CA LEU A 142 -19.44 3.63 -5.66
C LEU A 142 -19.51 2.17 -5.18
N LEU A 143 -19.01 1.26 -5.99
CA LEU A 143 -18.77 -0.14 -5.60
C LEU A 143 -17.38 -0.22 -5.02
N SER A 144 -17.29 -0.76 -3.79
CA SER A 144 -16.02 -1.00 -3.10
C SER A 144 -15.90 -2.49 -2.79
N VAL A 145 -14.76 -3.09 -3.14
CA VAL A 145 -14.41 -4.47 -2.78
C VAL A 145 -12.99 -4.50 -2.24
N ASN A 146 -12.80 -5.17 -1.12
CA ASN A 146 -11.49 -5.37 -0.52
C ASN A 146 -11.05 -6.82 -0.72
N LEU A 147 -9.86 -7.03 -1.25
CA LEU A 147 -9.31 -8.35 -1.58
C LEU A 147 -8.12 -8.66 -0.68
N LYS A 148 -8.12 -9.84 -0.06
CA LYS A 148 -7.01 -10.27 0.78
C LYS A 148 -6.14 -11.25 0.02
N TRP A 149 -4.95 -10.79 -0.33
CA TRP A 149 -3.95 -11.56 -1.06
C TRP A 149 -2.84 -12.06 -0.15
N LYS A 150 -2.36 -13.28 -0.38
CA LYS A 150 -1.20 -13.85 0.30
C LYS A 150 -0.17 -14.30 -0.72
N ALA A 151 1.11 -13.94 -0.50
CA ALA A 151 2.22 -14.52 -1.24
C ALA A 151 2.50 -15.95 -0.76
N LEU A 152 2.53 -16.92 -1.68
CA LEU A 152 2.86 -18.33 -1.39
C LEU A 152 4.37 -18.63 -1.52
N GLY A 153 5.12 -17.70 -2.09
CA GLY A 153 6.55 -17.81 -2.32
C GLY A 153 7.13 -16.48 -2.81
N ASN A 154 8.38 -16.50 -3.24
CA ASN A 154 8.99 -15.34 -3.88
C ASN A 154 8.30 -15.04 -5.22
N ILE A 155 8.02 -13.79 -5.47
CA ILE A 155 7.38 -13.31 -6.69
C ILE A 155 8.36 -12.36 -7.37
N ASP A 156 8.90 -12.75 -8.53
CA ASP A 156 9.90 -11.95 -9.25
C ASP A 156 9.27 -10.89 -10.16
N GLU A 157 8.00 -11.06 -10.53
CA GLU A 157 7.28 -10.20 -11.46
C GLU A 157 6.26 -9.31 -10.75
N GLN A 158 5.99 -8.17 -11.38
CA GLN A 158 4.88 -7.31 -10.98
C GLN A 158 3.61 -7.74 -11.70
N TYR A 159 2.51 -7.83 -10.95
CA TYR A 159 1.20 -8.14 -11.50
C TYR A 159 0.23 -6.99 -11.22
N VAL A 160 -0.69 -6.80 -12.16
CA VAL A 160 -1.85 -5.91 -12.02
C VAL A 160 -3.02 -6.75 -11.53
N VAL A 161 -3.71 -6.28 -10.50
CA VAL A 161 -5.00 -6.82 -10.08
C VAL A 161 -6.07 -6.17 -10.95
N PHE A 162 -6.91 -6.97 -11.58
CA PHE A 162 -8.11 -6.45 -12.22
C PHE A 162 -9.34 -6.74 -11.36
N VAL A 163 -10.25 -5.79 -11.31
CA VAL A 163 -11.60 -5.97 -10.79
C VAL A 163 -12.59 -5.49 -11.85
N HIS A 164 -13.36 -6.43 -12.36
CA HIS A 164 -14.25 -6.23 -13.49
C HIS A 164 -15.71 -6.44 -13.09
N LEU A 165 -16.57 -5.53 -13.51
CA LEU A 165 -18.01 -5.63 -13.40
C LEU A 165 -18.60 -6.06 -14.75
N ILE A 166 -19.07 -7.31 -14.81
CA ILE A 166 -19.65 -7.91 -16.01
C ILE A 166 -21.16 -7.80 -15.93
N GLY A 167 -21.74 -7.17 -16.93
CA GLY A 167 -23.18 -6.91 -17.01
C GLY A 167 -24.01 -8.14 -17.38
N PRO A 168 -25.35 -8.03 -17.30
CA PRO A 168 -26.27 -9.14 -17.61
C PRO A 168 -26.15 -9.70 -19.03
N ALA A 169 -25.61 -8.92 -19.96
CA ALA A 169 -25.34 -9.34 -21.35
C ALA A 169 -23.96 -9.99 -21.55
N GLY A 170 -23.18 -10.19 -20.46
CA GLY A 170 -21.83 -10.76 -20.51
C GLY A 170 -20.75 -9.76 -20.94
N ASN A 171 -21.07 -8.49 -21.08
CA ASN A 171 -20.13 -7.43 -21.46
C ASN A 171 -19.50 -6.78 -20.24
N LEU A 172 -18.25 -6.32 -20.36
CA LEU A 172 -17.58 -5.49 -19.37
C LEU A 172 -18.27 -4.13 -19.28
N VAL A 173 -18.70 -3.74 -18.08
CA VAL A 173 -19.45 -2.49 -17.82
C VAL A 173 -18.62 -1.46 -17.08
N ALA A 174 -17.82 -1.90 -16.10
CA ALA A 174 -16.88 -1.08 -15.38
C ALA A 174 -15.69 -1.93 -14.93
N GLN A 175 -14.56 -1.29 -14.68
CA GLN A 175 -13.35 -1.97 -14.24
C GLN A 175 -12.44 -1.04 -13.44
N GLN A 176 -11.61 -1.62 -12.61
CA GLN A 176 -10.39 -1.03 -12.09
C GLN A 176 -9.26 -2.04 -12.22
N ASP A 177 -8.22 -1.66 -12.95
CA ASP A 177 -7.03 -2.47 -13.18
C ASP A 177 -5.83 -1.68 -12.66
N VAL A 178 -5.27 -2.08 -11.53
CA VAL A 178 -4.20 -1.36 -10.84
C VAL A 178 -3.25 -2.33 -10.14
N GLN A 179 -2.01 -1.92 -9.94
CA GLN A 179 -1.09 -2.69 -9.08
C GLN A 179 -1.60 -2.67 -7.62
N PRO A 180 -1.34 -3.75 -6.85
CA PRO A 180 -1.86 -3.87 -5.48
C PRO A 180 -1.59 -2.64 -4.60
N VAL A 181 -2.57 -2.34 -3.73
CA VAL A 181 -2.56 -1.19 -2.81
C VAL A 181 -2.29 0.12 -3.56
N GLN A 182 -3.04 0.33 -4.65
CA GLN A 182 -2.93 1.50 -5.53
C GLN A 182 -1.48 1.74 -6.05
N GLY A 183 -0.71 0.65 -6.27
CA GLY A 183 0.66 0.69 -6.74
C GLY A 183 1.73 0.89 -5.67
N THR A 184 1.35 1.04 -4.40
CA THR A 184 2.33 1.25 -3.32
C THR A 184 3.00 -0.05 -2.86
N GLN A 185 2.39 -1.21 -3.13
CA GLN A 185 2.91 -2.53 -2.75
C GLN A 185 2.92 -3.51 -3.94
N PRO A 186 3.77 -3.29 -4.95
CA PRO A 186 3.83 -4.17 -6.12
C PRO A 186 4.23 -5.59 -5.74
N THR A 187 3.70 -6.61 -6.45
CA THR A 187 3.80 -8.03 -6.07
C THR A 187 5.23 -8.54 -5.89
N ASN A 188 6.20 -8.00 -6.62
CA ASN A 188 7.63 -8.37 -6.49
C ASN A 188 8.31 -7.87 -5.20
N THR A 189 7.59 -7.10 -4.37
CA THR A 189 8.04 -6.69 -3.03
C THR A 189 7.41 -7.51 -1.91
N TRP A 190 6.55 -8.47 -2.28
CA TRP A 190 5.82 -9.24 -1.29
C TRP A 190 6.70 -10.27 -0.59
N VAL A 191 6.59 -10.29 0.74
CA VAL A 191 7.29 -11.29 1.56
C VAL A 191 6.46 -12.58 1.57
N PRO A 192 7.08 -13.76 1.34
CA PRO A 192 6.39 -15.04 1.42
C PRO A 192 5.63 -15.23 2.73
N ASP A 193 4.50 -15.90 2.68
CA ASP A 193 3.60 -16.18 3.79
C ASP A 193 2.98 -14.95 4.49
N THR A 194 3.09 -13.76 3.88
CA THR A 194 2.40 -12.56 4.38
C THR A 194 1.16 -12.24 3.56
N SER A 195 0.11 -11.80 4.25
CA SER A 195 -1.14 -11.35 3.64
C SER A 195 -1.25 -9.84 3.64
N ARG A 196 -2.01 -9.30 2.68
CA ARG A 196 -2.32 -7.86 2.58
C ARG A 196 -3.71 -7.63 2.03
N TRP A 197 -4.30 -6.55 2.45
CA TRP A 197 -5.55 -6.06 1.92
C TRP A 197 -5.31 -5.12 0.74
N ASP A 198 -6.20 -5.17 -0.24
CA ASP A 198 -6.13 -4.43 -1.50
C ASP A 198 -7.52 -3.93 -1.86
N LEU A 199 -7.78 -2.65 -1.60
CA LEU A 199 -9.07 -2.02 -1.85
C LEU A 199 -9.19 -1.59 -3.30
N HIS A 200 -10.29 -1.97 -3.94
CA HIS A 200 -10.70 -1.56 -5.26
C HIS A 200 -12.04 -0.83 -5.23
N GLU A 201 -12.10 0.32 -5.89
CA GLU A 201 -13.28 1.17 -5.92
C GLU A 201 -13.51 1.77 -7.32
N PHE A 202 -14.73 1.68 -7.81
CA PHE A 202 -15.15 2.34 -9.04
C PHE A 202 -16.65 2.61 -9.04
N ALA A 203 -17.09 3.65 -9.76
CA ALA A 203 -18.50 3.98 -9.86
C ALA A 203 -19.20 3.04 -10.85
N ILE A 204 -20.39 2.57 -10.50
CA ILE A 204 -21.29 1.90 -11.43
C ILE A 204 -21.79 2.95 -12.42
N PRO A 205 -21.62 2.75 -13.74
CA PRO A 205 -22.06 3.75 -14.71
C PRO A 205 -23.54 4.10 -14.57
N THR A 206 -23.88 5.37 -14.69
CA THR A 206 -25.28 5.84 -14.65
C THR A 206 -26.14 5.27 -15.80
N SER A 207 -25.50 4.82 -16.87
CA SER A 207 -26.11 4.15 -18.01
C SER A 207 -26.26 2.64 -17.84
N ALA A 208 -25.76 2.06 -16.75
CA ALA A 208 -25.80 0.61 -16.52
C ALA A 208 -27.27 0.11 -16.49
N PRO A 209 -27.66 -0.94 -17.24
CA PRO A 209 -28.98 -1.52 -17.14
C PRO A 209 -29.21 -2.14 -15.75
N ALA A 210 -30.46 -2.13 -15.27
CA ALA A 210 -30.80 -2.86 -14.05
C ALA A 210 -30.70 -4.37 -14.30
N GLY A 211 -30.21 -5.11 -13.31
CA GLY A 211 -30.06 -6.56 -13.41
C GLY A 211 -28.98 -7.12 -12.49
N THR A 212 -28.69 -8.41 -12.67
CA THR A 212 -27.62 -9.10 -11.95
C THR A 212 -26.31 -8.99 -12.71
N TYR A 213 -25.27 -8.57 -12.02
CA TYR A 213 -23.92 -8.41 -12.52
C TYR A 213 -22.97 -9.37 -11.83
N GLN A 214 -21.88 -9.73 -12.48
CA GLN A 214 -20.80 -10.50 -11.90
C GLN A 214 -19.62 -9.59 -11.57
N LEU A 215 -19.20 -9.57 -10.32
CA LEU A 215 -17.95 -8.94 -9.89
C LEU A 215 -16.85 -9.98 -9.95
N ARG A 216 -15.83 -9.73 -10.77
CA ARG A 216 -14.78 -10.72 -11.06
C ARG A 216 -13.40 -10.11 -10.88
N THR A 217 -12.43 -10.94 -10.48
CA THR A 217 -11.04 -10.53 -10.26
C THR A 217 -10.03 -11.54 -10.79
N GLY A 218 -8.78 -11.16 -10.77
CA GLY A 218 -7.60 -11.96 -11.08
C GLY A 218 -6.39 -11.07 -11.26
N MET A 219 -5.31 -11.64 -11.77
CA MET A 219 -4.07 -10.89 -12.01
C MET A 219 -3.50 -11.18 -13.40
N TYR A 220 -2.74 -10.22 -13.92
CA TYR A 220 -1.98 -10.36 -15.16
C TYR A 220 -0.67 -9.56 -15.11
N PRO A 221 0.39 -9.96 -15.87
CA PRO A 221 1.60 -9.17 -15.99
C PRO A 221 1.31 -7.90 -16.85
N PRO A 222 1.74 -6.70 -16.42
CA PRO A 222 1.39 -5.45 -17.09
C PRO A 222 1.81 -5.37 -18.57
N ALA A 223 2.87 -6.08 -18.95
CA ALA A 223 3.32 -6.14 -20.35
C ALA A 223 2.43 -7.04 -21.24
N HIS A 224 1.62 -7.92 -20.63
CA HIS A 224 0.84 -8.95 -21.31
C HIS A 224 -0.53 -9.12 -20.66
N PRO A 225 -1.45 -8.15 -20.76
CA PRO A 225 -2.75 -8.18 -20.10
C PRO A 225 -3.65 -9.33 -20.56
N GLU A 226 -3.39 -9.91 -21.73
CA GLU A 226 -4.06 -11.10 -22.24
C GLU A 226 -3.65 -12.39 -21.50
N ASN A 227 -2.50 -12.39 -20.82
CA ASN A 227 -1.94 -13.56 -20.12
C ASN A 227 -2.28 -13.52 -18.62
N ARG A 228 -3.53 -13.75 -18.29
CA ARG A 228 -3.94 -13.82 -16.88
C ARG A 228 -3.20 -14.96 -16.16
N LEU A 229 -2.83 -14.72 -14.89
CA LEU A 229 -2.29 -15.77 -14.03
C LEU A 229 -3.25 -16.96 -13.96
N PRO A 230 -2.78 -18.18 -14.23
CA PRO A 230 -3.65 -19.34 -14.22
C PRO A 230 -4.15 -19.64 -12.80
N VAL A 231 -5.43 -19.90 -12.67
CA VAL A 231 -6.02 -20.44 -11.46
C VAL A 231 -5.73 -21.95 -11.43
N VAL A 232 -4.89 -22.38 -10.50
CA VAL A 232 -4.48 -23.80 -10.34
C VAL A 232 -5.33 -24.54 -9.30
N ASP A 233 -5.91 -23.80 -8.35
CA ASP A 233 -6.92 -24.30 -7.42
C ASP A 233 -7.99 -23.21 -7.24
N PRO A 234 -9.23 -23.45 -7.65
CA PRO A 234 -10.31 -22.47 -7.56
C PRO A 234 -10.92 -22.34 -6.15
N GLY A 235 -10.55 -23.20 -5.20
CA GLY A 235 -11.26 -23.27 -3.93
C GLY A 235 -12.75 -23.56 -4.15
N GLU A 236 -13.61 -22.71 -3.57
CA GLU A 236 -15.07 -22.78 -3.79
C GLU A 236 -15.56 -21.77 -4.87
N ALA A 237 -14.65 -20.99 -5.46
CA ALA A 237 -15.01 -19.95 -6.40
C ALA A 237 -15.31 -20.49 -7.81
N SER A 238 -16.24 -19.83 -8.50
CA SER A 238 -16.45 -20.05 -9.93
C SER A 238 -15.38 -19.32 -10.75
N VAL A 239 -14.70 -20.04 -11.62
CA VAL A 239 -13.62 -19.52 -12.46
C VAL A 239 -13.95 -19.70 -13.92
N ASP A 240 -13.76 -18.63 -14.71
CA ASP A 240 -13.84 -18.66 -16.15
C ASP A 240 -12.67 -17.89 -16.75
N SER A 241 -11.89 -18.55 -17.64
CA SER A 241 -10.75 -17.94 -18.35
C SER A 241 -9.77 -17.23 -17.40
N ASN A 242 -9.42 -17.88 -16.28
CA ASN A 242 -8.59 -17.33 -15.19
C ASN A 242 -9.15 -16.02 -14.59
N SER A 243 -10.45 -15.85 -14.61
CA SER A 243 -11.20 -14.79 -13.96
C SER A 243 -12.09 -15.41 -12.87
N ILE A 244 -11.90 -14.96 -11.65
CA ILE A 244 -12.50 -15.49 -10.42
C ILE A 244 -13.78 -14.70 -10.14
N LEU A 245 -14.90 -15.37 -9.97
CA LEU A 245 -16.14 -14.74 -9.51
C LEU A 245 -16.02 -14.45 -8.01
N ILE A 246 -16.08 -13.18 -7.63
CA ILE A 246 -16.17 -12.76 -6.23
C ILE A 246 -17.62 -12.90 -5.73
N ALA A 247 -18.53 -12.23 -6.44
CA ALA A 247 -19.95 -12.21 -6.07
C ALA A 247 -20.83 -11.86 -7.27
N GLU A 248 -22.11 -12.19 -7.16
CA GLU A 248 -23.17 -11.58 -7.96
C GLU A 248 -23.71 -10.37 -7.20
N ILE A 249 -23.86 -9.24 -7.89
CA ILE A 249 -24.43 -8.02 -7.34
C ILE A 249 -25.66 -7.60 -8.15
N ILE A 250 -26.56 -6.89 -7.51
CA ILE A 250 -27.77 -6.37 -8.14
C ILE A 250 -27.62 -4.88 -8.38
N VAL A 251 -27.84 -4.42 -9.61
CA VAL A 251 -27.98 -3.00 -9.92
C VAL A 251 -29.45 -2.69 -10.12
N GLU A 252 -29.96 -1.82 -9.26
CA GLU A 252 -31.39 -1.44 -9.28
C GLU A 252 -31.66 -0.27 -10.24
N ARG A 253 -32.93 -0.09 -10.55
CA ARG A 253 -33.40 1.15 -11.19
C ARG A 253 -33.43 2.24 -10.12
N PRO A 254 -33.10 3.51 -10.47
CA PRO A 254 -33.28 4.64 -9.57
C PRO A 254 -34.76 4.88 -9.25
#